data_f4f487265ef152de0101edfe2962b24c
#
_entry.id   f4f487265ef152de0101edfe2962b24c
#
_cell.length_a   1.000
_cell.length_b   1.000
_cell.length_c   1.000
_cell.angle_alpha   90.00
_cell.angle_beta   90.00
_cell.angle_gamma   90.00
#
_symmetry.space_group_name_H-M   'P 1'
#
loop_
_entity.id
_entity.type
_entity.pdbx_description
1 polymer ?
#
loop_
_entity_poly.entity_id
_entity_poly.type
_entity_poly.pdbx_seq_one_letter_code
_entity_poly.pdbx_strand_id
1 'polypeptide(L)'
;MNDLLVDECVLVIGAGGLLGTQVTKSALEQGAKVIAVDLSLDNLLEKLSKEGVNTANLNLCCHSLDITVEDDVSKFFESGIEITGAVNCTYPRNKAYGAHFFDVKTSNFNENLSLHLGSAFTFTQQCAKYFKLNKRPFSLVNISSIYGVIAPKFEVYDNTLMTMPVEYAAIKSAILHLSKYAIKYVNDSLFRINSVSPGGLFDNQPESFLNSYKALTNGEGMLSVNDVIGTIMFLLSPMSRFVTGQNIIVDDGFSL
;
A
#
# COMPACT_ATOMS: atom_id res chain seq x y z
N MET A 1 -10.98 0.69 -21.35
CA MET A 1 -11.86 0.80 -20.16
C MET A 1 -11.27 1.87 -19.26
N ASN A 2 -11.64 3.14 -19.48
CA ASN A 2 -11.01 4.28 -18.80
C ASN A 2 -11.92 4.95 -17.77
N ASP A 3 -12.92 4.23 -17.23
CA ASP A 3 -13.98 4.82 -16.39
C ASP A 3 -14.36 3.94 -15.19
N LEU A 4 -13.39 3.18 -14.66
CA LEU A 4 -13.65 2.25 -13.53
C LEU A 4 -13.97 2.98 -12.22
N LEU A 5 -13.49 4.22 -12.09
CA LEU A 5 -13.55 5.01 -10.85
C LEU A 5 -14.25 6.35 -11.05
N VAL A 6 -15.08 6.47 -12.09
CA VAL A 6 -15.96 7.64 -12.26
C VAL A 6 -16.85 7.77 -11.03
N ASP A 7 -17.01 8.99 -10.53
CA ASP A 7 -17.71 9.34 -9.28
C ASP A 7 -17.03 8.87 -7.98
N GLU A 8 -15.87 8.20 -8.07
CA GLU A 8 -15.09 7.82 -6.89
C GLU A 8 -14.09 8.94 -6.50
N CYS A 9 -13.88 9.10 -5.20
CA CYS A 9 -12.83 9.94 -4.65
C CYS A 9 -11.88 9.08 -3.82
N VAL A 10 -10.64 8.91 -4.30
CA VAL A 10 -9.66 7.98 -3.74
C VAL A 10 -8.59 8.72 -2.97
N LEU A 11 -8.43 8.38 -1.70
CA LEU A 11 -7.30 8.81 -0.88
C LEU A 11 -6.11 7.86 -1.10
N VAL A 12 -4.99 8.36 -1.61
CA VAL A 12 -3.74 7.61 -1.75
C VAL A 12 -2.74 8.13 -0.73
N ILE A 13 -2.39 7.31 0.28
CA ILE A 13 -1.40 7.70 1.27
C ILE A 13 -0.07 6.98 0.99
N GLY A 14 1.06 7.72 1.06
CA GLY A 14 2.33 7.30 0.50
C GLY A 14 2.40 7.52 -1.02
N ALA A 15 1.72 8.55 -1.52
CA ALA A 15 1.52 8.82 -2.95
C ALA A 15 2.80 9.23 -3.70
N GLY A 16 3.85 9.68 -3.00
CA GLY A 16 5.18 9.97 -3.57
C GLY A 16 6.11 8.75 -3.66
N GLY A 17 5.68 7.59 -3.15
CA GLY A 17 6.42 6.33 -3.24
C GLY A 17 6.29 5.67 -4.61
N LEU A 18 7.13 4.64 -4.86
CA LEU A 18 7.17 3.88 -6.11
C LEU A 18 5.78 3.41 -6.58
N LEU A 19 5.03 2.75 -5.71
CA LEU A 19 3.69 2.25 -6.02
C LEU A 19 2.64 3.38 -5.93
N GLY A 20 2.73 4.25 -4.91
CA GLY A 20 1.72 5.28 -4.67
C GLY A 20 1.59 6.28 -5.81
N THR A 21 2.69 6.63 -6.47
CA THR A 21 2.70 7.51 -7.65
C THR A 21 1.91 6.90 -8.81
N GLN A 22 2.11 5.60 -9.09
CA GLN A 22 1.39 4.90 -10.15
C GLN A 22 -0.08 4.66 -9.80
N VAL A 23 -0.40 4.40 -8.53
CA VAL A 23 -1.79 4.33 -8.04
C VAL A 23 -2.50 5.67 -8.26
N THR A 24 -1.85 6.79 -7.89
CA THR A 24 -2.38 8.16 -8.09
C THR A 24 -2.65 8.43 -9.56
N LYS A 25 -1.66 8.16 -10.43
CA LYS A 25 -1.77 8.34 -11.88
C LYS A 25 -2.93 7.53 -12.46
N SER A 26 -2.95 6.23 -12.16
CA SER A 26 -3.95 5.33 -12.73
C SER A 26 -5.37 5.60 -12.21
N ALA A 27 -5.51 6.01 -10.93
CA ALA A 27 -6.82 6.40 -10.42
C ALA A 27 -7.38 7.64 -11.16
N LEU A 28 -6.53 8.65 -11.44
CA LEU A 28 -6.92 9.80 -12.27
C LEU A 28 -7.29 9.39 -13.70
N GLU A 29 -6.51 8.49 -14.32
CA GLU A 29 -6.78 7.97 -15.67
C GLU A 29 -8.07 7.14 -15.75
N GLN A 30 -8.51 6.56 -14.62
CA GLN A 30 -9.78 5.83 -14.49
C GLN A 30 -10.95 6.73 -14.07
N GLY A 31 -10.78 8.05 -14.07
CA GLY A 31 -11.83 9.03 -13.84
C GLY A 31 -12.06 9.44 -12.38
N ALA A 32 -11.25 8.95 -11.44
CA ALA A 32 -11.38 9.33 -10.04
C ALA A 32 -10.97 10.78 -9.76
N LYS A 33 -11.55 11.36 -8.72
CA LYS A 33 -10.89 12.41 -7.94
C LYS A 33 -9.88 11.74 -7.03
N VAL A 34 -8.69 12.34 -6.89
CA VAL A 34 -7.62 11.78 -6.05
C VAL A 34 -7.15 12.79 -5.02
N ILE A 35 -7.10 12.35 -3.78
CA ILE A 35 -6.40 13.05 -2.70
C ILE A 35 -5.08 12.30 -2.49
N ALA A 36 -3.98 12.88 -2.97
CA ALA A 36 -2.63 12.30 -2.88
C ALA A 36 -1.91 12.87 -1.65
N VAL A 37 -1.43 11.98 -0.80
CA VAL A 37 -0.84 12.36 0.49
C VAL A 37 0.51 11.69 0.69
N ASP A 38 1.50 12.49 1.10
CA ASP A 38 2.84 11.99 1.48
C ASP A 38 3.44 12.86 2.59
N LEU A 39 4.56 12.43 3.16
CA LEU A 39 5.26 13.17 4.22
C LEU A 39 5.72 14.56 3.76
N SER A 40 6.17 14.69 2.50
CA SER A 40 6.65 15.94 1.92
C SER A 40 5.85 16.30 0.67
N LEU A 41 5.17 17.44 0.71
CA LEU A 41 4.39 17.94 -0.42
C LEU A 41 5.28 18.22 -1.65
N ASP A 42 6.45 18.83 -1.44
CA ASP A 42 7.36 19.17 -2.54
C ASP A 42 7.87 17.90 -3.25
N ASN A 43 8.28 16.90 -2.49
CA ASN A 43 8.70 15.61 -3.04
C ASN A 43 7.55 14.89 -3.76
N LEU A 44 6.35 14.96 -3.21
CA LEU A 44 5.14 14.38 -3.84
C LEU A 44 4.90 15.02 -5.22
N LEU A 45 4.86 16.35 -5.29
CA LEU A 45 4.63 17.08 -6.54
C LEU A 45 5.72 16.79 -7.57
N GLU A 46 6.98 16.76 -7.14
CA GLU A 46 8.12 16.42 -8.01
C GLU A 46 7.98 15.00 -8.59
N LYS A 47 7.67 14.01 -7.75
CA LYS A 47 7.50 12.61 -8.17
C LYS A 47 6.34 12.44 -9.14
N LEU A 48 5.18 13.01 -8.82
CA LEU A 48 4.02 12.98 -9.70
C LEU A 48 4.31 13.61 -11.07
N SER A 49 4.98 14.77 -11.09
CA SER A 49 5.40 15.43 -12.35
C SER A 49 6.35 14.56 -13.17
N LYS A 50 7.34 13.91 -12.55
CA LYS A 50 8.29 13.01 -13.22
C LYS A 50 7.59 11.82 -13.90
N GLU A 51 6.51 11.33 -13.30
CA GLU A 51 5.69 10.25 -13.86
C GLU A 51 4.62 10.74 -14.85
N GLY A 52 4.67 12.03 -15.22
CA GLY A 52 3.77 12.61 -16.22
C GLY A 52 2.37 12.93 -15.69
N VAL A 53 2.16 12.99 -14.38
CA VAL A 53 0.90 13.44 -13.79
C VAL A 53 0.85 14.97 -13.84
N ASN A 54 -0.20 15.53 -14.43
CA ASN A 54 -0.45 16.96 -14.37
C ASN A 54 -0.88 17.38 -12.95
N THR A 55 0.03 17.98 -12.19
CA THR A 55 -0.23 18.41 -10.81
C THR A 55 -1.23 19.56 -10.68
N ALA A 56 -1.58 20.23 -11.81
CA ALA A 56 -2.65 21.22 -11.87
C ALA A 56 -4.01 20.62 -12.28
N ASN A 57 -4.13 19.29 -12.35
CA ASN A 57 -5.39 18.62 -12.64
C ASN A 57 -6.44 18.93 -11.55
N LEU A 58 -7.63 19.38 -11.95
CA LEU A 58 -8.73 19.73 -11.02
C LEU A 58 -9.26 18.55 -10.21
N ASN A 59 -8.99 17.33 -10.65
CA ASN A 59 -9.33 16.10 -9.94
C ASN A 59 -8.23 15.62 -9.00
N LEU A 60 -7.11 16.35 -8.86
CA LEU A 60 -6.00 16.02 -7.98
C LEU A 60 -5.86 17.07 -6.88
N CYS A 61 -5.86 16.62 -5.63
CA CYS A 61 -5.49 17.43 -4.48
C CYS A 61 -4.31 16.79 -3.75
N CYS A 62 -3.26 17.56 -3.49
CA CYS A 62 -2.04 17.06 -2.84
C CYS A 62 -1.89 17.65 -1.44
N HIS A 63 -1.55 16.81 -0.45
CA HIS A 63 -1.34 17.22 0.94
C HIS A 63 -0.08 16.60 1.53
N SER A 64 0.48 17.29 2.53
CA SER A 64 1.52 16.74 3.41
C SER A 64 0.88 16.17 4.67
N LEU A 65 1.29 14.94 5.06
CA LEU A 65 0.85 14.30 6.31
C LEU A 65 1.89 13.27 6.76
N ASP A 66 2.27 13.33 8.01
CA ASP A 66 2.99 12.23 8.66
C ASP A 66 2.00 11.20 9.23
N ILE A 67 1.91 10.05 8.55
CA ILE A 67 1.00 8.97 8.96
C ILE A 67 1.38 8.35 10.32
N THR A 68 2.60 8.58 10.80
CA THR A 68 3.07 8.05 12.09
C THR A 68 2.61 8.90 13.28
N VAL A 69 2.03 10.09 13.02
CA VAL A 69 1.50 11.00 14.03
C VAL A 69 -0.03 10.85 14.09
N GLU A 70 -0.54 10.15 15.10
CA GLU A 70 -1.96 9.80 15.24
C GLU A 70 -2.87 11.04 15.22
N ASP A 71 -2.49 12.10 15.93
CA ASP A 71 -3.28 13.35 16.01
C ASP A 71 -3.42 14.03 14.64
N ASP A 72 -2.37 14.00 13.82
CA ASP A 72 -2.39 14.62 12.49
C ASP A 72 -3.27 13.81 11.54
N VAL A 73 -3.20 12.48 11.63
CA VAL A 73 -4.10 11.59 10.85
C VAL A 73 -5.55 11.83 11.25
N SER A 74 -5.85 11.95 12.54
CA SER A 74 -7.21 12.22 13.02
C SER A 74 -7.74 13.56 12.51
N LYS A 75 -6.96 14.64 12.66
CA LYS A 75 -7.31 15.98 12.14
C LYS A 75 -7.51 15.98 10.62
N PHE A 76 -6.70 15.21 9.88
CA PHE A 76 -6.85 15.10 8.43
C PHE A 76 -8.22 14.52 8.05
N PHE A 77 -8.67 13.45 8.71
CA PHE A 77 -10.00 12.89 8.47
C PHE A 77 -11.16 13.79 8.95
N GLU A 78 -10.92 14.66 9.93
CA GLU A 78 -11.88 15.64 10.44
C GLU A 78 -11.94 16.93 9.59
N SER A 79 -11.03 17.13 8.64
CA SER A 79 -10.95 18.35 7.82
C SER A 79 -12.06 18.49 6.77
N GLY A 80 -13.04 17.59 6.73
CA GLY A 80 -14.15 17.64 5.79
C GLY A 80 -13.83 17.04 4.42
N ILE A 81 -12.81 16.18 4.33
CA ILE A 81 -12.53 15.44 3.09
C ILE A 81 -13.72 14.53 2.73
N GLU A 82 -14.01 14.43 1.44
CA GLU A 82 -14.98 13.46 0.93
C GLU A 82 -14.27 12.37 0.15
N ILE A 83 -14.31 11.13 0.65
CA ILE A 83 -13.65 9.97 0.04
C ILE A 83 -14.61 8.77 -0.02
N THR A 84 -14.46 7.97 -1.06
CA THR A 84 -15.20 6.72 -1.27
C THR A 84 -14.28 5.49 -1.17
N GLY A 85 -12.98 5.71 -1.18
CA GLY A 85 -11.99 4.67 -1.01
C GLY A 85 -10.62 5.21 -0.62
N ALA A 86 -9.74 4.30 -0.20
CA ALA A 86 -8.37 4.65 0.16
C ALA A 86 -7.39 3.53 -0.20
N VAL A 87 -6.14 3.91 -0.49
CA VAL A 87 -5.02 2.96 -0.66
C VAL A 87 -3.90 3.34 0.30
N ASN A 88 -3.45 2.38 1.09
CA ASN A 88 -2.30 2.55 1.96
C ASN A 88 -1.03 2.00 1.29
N CYS A 89 -0.25 2.89 0.69
CA CYS A 89 1.05 2.59 0.06
C CYS A 89 2.23 2.94 0.96
N THR A 90 2.01 3.30 2.23
CA THR A 90 3.08 3.77 3.11
C THR A 90 4.02 2.66 3.56
N TYR A 91 5.27 3.05 3.80
CA TYR A 91 6.32 2.15 4.25
C TYR A 91 7.29 2.87 5.20
N PRO A 92 6.80 3.40 6.33
CA PRO A 92 7.65 4.07 7.30
C PRO A 92 8.56 3.07 8.02
N ARG A 93 9.82 3.44 8.21
CA ARG A 93 10.86 2.60 8.82
C ARG A 93 11.95 3.45 9.43
N ASN A 94 12.63 2.91 10.45
CA ASN A 94 13.79 3.57 11.04
C ASN A 94 15.08 3.30 10.24
N LYS A 95 16.18 3.95 10.65
CA LYS A 95 17.49 3.84 9.97
C LYS A 95 18.17 2.47 10.14
N ALA A 96 17.77 1.67 11.12
CA ALA A 96 18.34 0.35 11.41
C ALA A 96 17.59 -0.78 10.68
N TYR A 97 16.56 -0.44 9.92
CA TYR A 97 15.77 -1.39 9.12
C TYR A 97 16.65 -2.09 8.07
N GLY A 98 16.46 -3.40 7.91
CA GLY A 98 17.23 -4.20 6.94
C GLY A 98 18.45 -4.90 7.50
N ALA A 99 18.62 -4.92 8.83
CA ALA A 99 19.65 -5.75 9.48
C ALA A 99 19.37 -7.26 9.27
N HIS A 100 20.42 -8.08 9.27
CA HIS A 100 20.27 -9.53 9.26
C HIS A 100 19.64 -10.03 10.56
N PHE A 101 18.91 -11.14 10.50
CA PHE A 101 18.06 -11.64 11.58
C PHE A 101 18.72 -11.68 12.96
N PHE A 102 19.96 -12.15 13.06
CA PHE A 102 20.67 -12.23 14.34
C PHE A 102 21.22 -10.89 14.84
N ASP A 103 21.24 -9.85 13.99
CA ASP A 103 21.76 -8.52 14.33
C ASP A 103 20.63 -7.54 14.69
N VAL A 104 19.37 -7.94 14.48
CA VAL A 104 18.20 -7.11 14.80
C VAL A 104 18.05 -6.95 16.30
N LYS A 105 18.14 -5.71 16.79
CA LYS A 105 17.84 -5.40 18.19
C LYS A 105 16.34 -5.31 18.41
N THR A 106 15.84 -5.87 19.52
CA THR A 106 14.42 -5.81 19.89
C THR A 106 13.88 -4.39 19.92
N SER A 107 14.68 -3.40 20.33
CA SER A 107 14.26 -1.98 20.30
C SER A 107 13.97 -1.49 18.89
N ASN A 108 14.82 -1.82 17.90
CA ASN A 108 14.62 -1.44 16.49
C ASN A 108 13.42 -2.18 15.89
N PHE A 109 13.27 -3.46 16.21
CA PHE A 109 12.10 -4.25 15.82
C PHE A 109 10.80 -3.59 16.32
N ASN A 110 10.72 -3.25 17.61
CA ASN A 110 9.55 -2.61 18.21
C ASN A 110 9.26 -1.23 17.62
N GLU A 111 10.31 -0.44 17.35
CA GLU A 111 10.16 0.86 16.70
C GLU A 111 9.59 0.74 15.28
N ASN A 112 10.10 -0.21 14.47
CA ASN A 112 9.58 -0.48 13.14
C ASN A 112 8.12 -1.00 13.17
N LEU A 113 7.76 -1.82 14.16
CA LEU A 113 6.36 -2.22 14.38
C LEU A 113 5.49 -0.99 14.69
N SER A 114 5.94 -0.10 15.56
CA SER A 114 5.21 1.13 15.90
C SER A 114 5.04 2.04 14.69
N LEU A 115 6.12 2.28 13.94
CA LEU A 115 6.08 3.14 12.76
C LEU A 115 5.16 2.58 11.67
N HIS A 116 5.32 1.33 11.28
CA HIS A 116 4.64 0.79 10.10
C HIS A 116 3.30 0.12 10.44
N LEU A 117 3.28 -0.83 11.37
CA LEU A 117 2.03 -1.49 11.76
C LEU A 117 1.13 -0.55 12.57
N GLY A 118 1.72 0.26 13.45
CA GLY A 118 0.99 1.27 14.22
C GLY A 118 0.31 2.28 13.31
N SER A 119 1.01 2.84 12.32
CA SER A 119 0.40 3.77 11.37
C SER A 119 -0.66 3.10 10.49
N ALA A 120 -0.43 1.85 10.05
CA ALA A 120 -1.44 1.10 9.30
C ALA A 120 -2.71 0.85 10.14
N PHE A 121 -2.55 0.59 11.44
CA PHE A 121 -3.68 0.47 12.38
C PHE A 121 -4.43 1.80 12.49
N THR A 122 -3.74 2.90 12.79
CA THR A 122 -4.35 4.24 12.92
C THR A 122 -5.11 4.61 11.65
N PHE A 123 -4.50 4.43 10.48
CA PHE A 123 -5.14 4.73 9.20
C PHE A 123 -6.40 3.88 8.96
N THR A 124 -6.31 2.56 9.19
CA THR A 124 -7.47 1.65 9.07
C THR A 124 -8.58 2.04 10.03
N GLN A 125 -8.24 2.43 11.26
CA GLN A 125 -9.20 2.87 12.27
C GLN A 125 -9.90 4.18 11.83
N GLN A 126 -9.15 5.15 11.30
CA GLN A 126 -9.74 6.41 10.83
C GLN A 126 -10.63 6.20 9.60
N CYS A 127 -10.25 5.33 8.67
CA CYS A 127 -11.14 4.92 7.57
C CYS A 127 -12.46 4.31 8.09
N ALA A 128 -12.37 3.45 9.11
CA ALA A 128 -13.55 2.85 9.72
C ALA A 128 -14.44 3.86 10.47
N LYS A 129 -13.83 4.82 11.21
CA LYS A 129 -14.55 5.93 11.85
C LYS A 129 -15.24 6.82 10.80
N TYR A 130 -14.52 7.19 9.75
CA TYR A 130 -15.05 7.98 8.63
C TYR A 130 -16.25 7.30 7.99
N PHE A 131 -16.15 5.99 7.68
CA PHE A 131 -17.26 5.21 7.16
C PHE A 131 -18.48 5.22 8.12
N LYS A 132 -18.25 5.00 9.42
CA LYS A 132 -19.35 5.01 10.41
C LYS A 132 -20.10 6.32 10.47
N LEU A 133 -19.42 7.45 10.26
CA LEU A 133 -20.04 8.78 10.24
C LEU A 133 -20.81 9.03 8.94
N ASN A 134 -20.27 8.63 7.80
CA ASN A 134 -20.82 8.98 6.48
C ASN A 134 -21.77 7.93 5.92
N LYS A 135 -21.62 6.66 6.27
CA LYS A 135 -22.49 5.56 5.82
C LYS A 135 -22.64 5.41 4.30
N ARG A 136 -21.60 5.77 3.55
CA ARG A 136 -21.51 5.59 2.09
C ARG A 136 -20.58 4.41 1.77
N PRO A 137 -20.75 3.74 0.61
CA PRO A 137 -19.82 2.69 0.19
C PRO A 137 -18.36 3.15 0.30
N PHE A 138 -17.51 2.30 0.90
CA PHE A 138 -16.11 2.61 1.12
C PHE A 138 -15.22 1.40 0.87
N SER A 139 -14.13 1.57 0.12
CA SER A 139 -13.15 0.52 -0.13
C SER A 139 -11.76 0.93 0.33
N LEU A 140 -11.21 0.21 1.32
CA LEU A 140 -9.80 0.33 1.71
C LEU A 140 -8.98 -0.79 1.07
N VAL A 141 -7.87 -0.43 0.42
CA VAL A 141 -6.87 -1.36 -0.11
C VAL A 141 -5.57 -1.18 0.67
N ASN A 142 -5.15 -2.21 1.39
CA ASN A 142 -3.86 -2.25 2.07
C ASN A 142 -2.82 -2.97 1.21
N ILE A 143 -1.64 -2.36 1.05
CA ILE A 143 -0.53 -3.01 0.36
C ILE A 143 0.25 -3.87 1.36
N SER A 144 0.11 -5.20 1.22
CA SER A 144 0.89 -6.18 1.95
C SER A 144 2.10 -6.64 1.12
N SER A 145 2.41 -7.92 1.12
CA SER A 145 3.49 -8.56 0.37
C SER A 145 3.27 -10.08 0.35
N ILE A 146 3.85 -10.76 -0.63
CA ILE A 146 3.98 -12.23 -0.59
C ILE A 146 4.65 -12.70 0.71
N TYR A 147 5.62 -11.95 1.25
CA TYR A 147 6.28 -12.27 2.52
C TYR A 147 5.43 -11.98 3.78
N GLY A 148 4.22 -11.50 3.62
CA GLY A 148 3.17 -11.58 4.63
C GLY A 148 2.34 -12.86 4.56
N VAL A 149 2.54 -13.69 3.51
CA VAL A 149 1.78 -14.92 3.22
C VAL A 149 2.65 -16.15 3.33
N ILE A 150 3.85 -16.11 2.73
CA ILE A 150 4.84 -17.19 2.76
C ILE A 150 6.09 -16.74 3.52
N ALA A 151 6.88 -17.71 3.99
CA ALA A 151 8.21 -17.43 4.52
C ALA A 151 9.12 -16.90 3.40
N PRO A 152 10.04 -15.96 3.71
CA PRO A 152 11.00 -15.51 2.73
C PRO A 152 11.86 -16.64 2.17
N LYS A 153 12.05 -16.64 0.85
CA LYS A 153 13.00 -17.51 0.16
C LYS A 153 14.37 -16.82 0.20
N PHE A 154 15.16 -17.12 1.24
CA PHE A 154 16.43 -16.41 1.50
C PHE A 154 17.48 -16.64 0.44
N GLU A 155 17.43 -17.75 -0.29
CA GLU A 155 18.31 -18.08 -1.41
C GLU A 155 18.36 -17.01 -2.51
N VAL A 156 17.32 -16.21 -2.67
CA VAL A 156 17.31 -15.12 -3.67
C VAL A 156 18.27 -13.98 -3.29
N TYR A 157 18.66 -13.89 -2.01
CA TYR A 157 19.56 -12.87 -1.49
C TYR A 157 21.02 -13.31 -1.48
N ASP A 158 21.32 -14.59 -1.82
CA ASP A 158 22.67 -15.12 -1.84
C ASP A 158 23.58 -14.28 -2.74
N ASN A 159 24.82 -14.07 -2.29
CA ASN A 159 25.82 -13.23 -2.98
C ASN A 159 25.41 -11.75 -3.16
N THR A 160 24.50 -11.25 -2.33
CA THR A 160 24.14 -9.83 -2.24
C THR A 160 24.34 -9.32 -0.81
N LEU A 161 24.34 -7.99 -0.64
CA LEU A 161 24.31 -7.35 0.69
C LEU A 161 22.88 -7.19 1.22
N MET A 162 21.89 -7.69 0.47
CA MET A 162 20.47 -7.56 0.80
C MET A 162 20.03 -8.72 1.69
N THR A 163 18.98 -8.48 2.46
CA THR A 163 18.22 -9.52 3.17
C THR A 163 16.76 -9.14 3.21
N MET A 164 15.89 -10.09 3.55
CA MET A 164 14.50 -9.78 3.89
C MET A 164 14.41 -9.45 5.37
N PRO A 165 14.08 -8.20 5.74
CA PRO A 165 13.96 -7.79 7.14
C PRO A 165 12.86 -8.59 7.86
N VAL A 166 13.15 -9.05 9.07
CA VAL A 166 12.17 -9.81 9.88
C VAL A 166 10.94 -8.95 10.21
N GLU A 167 11.16 -7.66 10.45
CA GLU A 167 10.08 -6.70 10.71
C GLU A 167 9.11 -6.62 9.54
N TYR A 168 9.63 -6.65 8.29
CA TYR A 168 8.81 -6.60 7.09
C TYR A 168 7.82 -7.76 7.03
N ALA A 169 8.32 -8.99 7.12
CA ALA A 169 7.49 -10.18 7.06
C ALA A 169 6.43 -10.20 8.18
N ALA A 170 6.84 -9.86 9.42
CA ALA A 170 5.93 -9.79 10.56
C ALA A 170 4.84 -8.74 10.36
N ILE A 171 5.20 -7.51 9.94
CA ILE A 171 4.27 -6.41 9.72
C ILE A 171 3.29 -6.74 8.58
N LYS A 172 3.79 -7.22 7.43
CA LYS A 172 2.95 -7.53 6.28
C LYS A 172 1.95 -8.65 6.57
N SER A 173 2.33 -9.65 7.35
CA SER A 173 1.40 -10.67 7.86
C SER A 173 0.36 -10.06 8.81
N ALA A 174 0.77 -9.20 9.74
CA ALA A 174 -0.13 -8.56 10.68
C ALA A 174 -1.17 -7.66 9.99
N ILE A 175 -0.80 -6.92 8.93
CA ILE A 175 -1.72 -6.08 8.15
C ILE A 175 -2.85 -6.91 7.52
N LEU A 176 -2.56 -8.13 7.05
CA LEU A 176 -3.58 -9.04 6.51
C LEU A 176 -4.61 -9.41 7.55
N HIS A 177 -4.18 -9.71 8.77
CA HIS A 177 -5.11 -10.08 9.84
C HIS A 177 -5.85 -8.87 10.43
N LEU A 178 -5.17 -7.73 10.57
CA LEU A 178 -5.77 -6.46 10.97
C LEU A 178 -6.94 -6.07 10.04
N SER A 179 -6.78 -6.24 8.74
CA SER A 179 -7.84 -5.99 7.76
C SER A 179 -9.08 -6.84 8.03
N LYS A 180 -8.91 -8.14 8.31
CA LYS A 180 -10.01 -9.05 8.65
C LYS A 180 -10.69 -8.67 9.98
N TYR A 181 -9.90 -8.30 10.99
CA TYR A 181 -10.42 -7.83 12.27
C TYR A 181 -11.31 -6.59 12.09
N ALA A 182 -10.81 -5.58 11.37
CA ALA A 182 -11.53 -4.32 11.18
C ALA A 182 -12.86 -4.52 10.44
N ILE A 183 -12.91 -5.37 9.41
CA ILE A 183 -14.15 -5.71 8.70
C ILE A 183 -15.16 -6.33 9.66
N LYS A 184 -14.74 -7.30 10.46
CA LYS A 184 -15.63 -7.97 11.41
C LYS A 184 -16.12 -7.05 12.52
N TYR A 185 -15.27 -6.12 12.96
CA TYR A 185 -15.65 -5.12 13.96
C TYR A 185 -16.65 -4.09 13.42
N VAL A 186 -16.45 -3.59 12.20
CA VAL A 186 -17.38 -2.65 11.55
C VAL A 186 -18.69 -3.33 11.21
N ASN A 187 -18.64 -4.56 10.71
CA ASN A 187 -19.76 -5.45 10.38
C ASN A 187 -20.84 -4.78 9.52
N ASP A 188 -20.40 -4.15 8.41
CA ASP A 188 -21.28 -3.48 7.46
C ASP A 188 -20.79 -3.79 6.03
N SER A 189 -21.70 -4.24 5.16
CA SER A 189 -21.37 -4.67 3.79
C SER A 189 -20.92 -3.53 2.86
N LEU A 190 -21.19 -2.29 3.23
CA LEU A 190 -20.74 -1.11 2.50
C LEU A 190 -19.28 -0.74 2.82
N PHE A 191 -18.72 -1.31 3.90
CA PHE A 191 -17.31 -1.12 4.27
C PHE A 191 -16.49 -2.34 3.88
N ARG A 192 -15.61 -2.18 2.92
CA ARG A 192 -14.75 -3.24 2.42
C ARG A 192 -13.29 -2.92 2.71
N ILE A 193 -12.55 -3.93 3.13
CA ILE A 193 -11.09 -3.86 3.19
C ILE A 193 -10.55 -5.10 2.47
N ASN A 194 -9.63 -4.88 1.54
CA ASN A 194 -8.89 -5.94 0.88
C ASN A 194 -7.39 -5.63 0.93
N SER A 195 -6.58 -6.63 0.70
CA SER A 195 -5.13 -6.47 0.61
C SER A 195 -4.65 -6.94 -0.76
N VAL A 196 -3.62 -6.27 -1.25
CA VAL A 196 -2.83 -6.75 -2.39
C VAL A 196 -1.46 -7.13 -1.85
N SER A 197 -1.02 -8.33 -2.17
CA SER A 197 0.30 -8.87 -1.82
C SER A 197 1.16 -9.01 -3.07
N PRO A 198 1.91 -7.97 -3.46
CA PRO A 198 2.82 -8.06 -4.58
C PRO A 198 3.98 -9.01 -4.28
N GLY A 199 4.51 -9.64 -5.33
CA GLY A 199 5.86 -10.16 -5.38
C GLY A 199 6.90 -9.05 -5.37
N GLY A 200 8.13 -9.37 -5.73
CA GLY A 200 9.19 -8.38 -5.86
C GLY A 200 8.86 -7.36 -6.93
N LEU A 201 8.82 -6.08 -6.55
CA LEU A 201 8.70 -4.96 -7.48
C LEU A 201 10.10 -4.51 -7.89
N PHE A 202 10.33 -4.35 -9.19
CA PHE A 202 11.61 -3.89 -9.69
C PHE A 202 11.89 -2.44 -9.26
N ASP A 203 13.02 -2.25 -8.59
CA ASP A 203 13.54 -0.96 -8.14
C ASP A 203 15.07 -0.99 -8.10
N ASN A 204 15.69 -1.23 -9.27
CA ASN A 204 17.14 -1.25 -9.47
C ASN A 204 17.92 -2.29 -8.62
N GLN A 205 17.33 -3.45 -8.33
CA GLN A 205 18.02 -4.55 -7.65
C GLN A 205 19.19 -5.08 -8.51
N PRO A 206 20.24 -5.64 -7.85
CA PRO A 206 21.39 -6.23 -8.55
C PRO A 206 21.00 -7.39 -9.47
N GLU A 207 21.72 -7.55 -10.58
CA GLU A 207 21.44 -8.58 -11.59
C GLU A 207 21.47 -10.00 -10.99
N SER A 208 22.38 -10.29 -10.04
CA SER A 208 22.42 -11.58 -9.33
C SER A 208 21.11 -11.88 -8.62
N PHE A 209 20.54 -10.88 -7.93
CA PHE A 209 19.22 -11.00 -7.30
C PHE A 209 18.11 -11.21 -8.32
N LEU A 210 18.10 -10.42 -9.39
CA LEU A 210 17.07 -10.52 -10.45
C LEU A 210 17.03 -11.91 -11.07
N ASN A 211 18.22 -12.49 -11.36
CA ASN A 211 18.34 -13.83 -11.93
C ASN A 211 17.86 -14.91 -10.95
N SER A 212 18.26 -14.83 -9.68
CA SER A 212 17.82 -15.76 -8.64
C SER A 212 16.30 -15.67 -8.40
N TYR A 213 15.76 -14.46 -8.39
CA TYR A 213 14.33 -14.23 -8.24
C TYR A 213 13.53 -14.81 -9.42
N LYS A 214 13.98 -14.53 -10.65
CA LYS A 214 13.35 -15.03 -11.88
C LYS A 214 13.32 -16.56 -11.94
N ALA A 215 14.35 -17.24 -11.46
CA ALA A 215 14.40 -18.69 -11.42
C ALA A 215 13.31 -19.35 -10.54
N LEU A 216 12.69 -18.57 -9.67
CA LEU A 216 11.61 -19.00 -8.77
C LEU A 216 10.21 -18.50 -9.19
N THR A 217 10.09 -17.89 -10.37
CA THR A 217 8.83 -17.44 -10.96
C THR A 217 8.48 -18.24 -12.20
N ASN A 218 7.25 -18.09 -12.69
CA ASN A 218 6.81 -18.82 -13.88
C ASN A 218 7.19 -18.13 -15.20
N GLY A 219 7.69 -16.89 -15.18
CA GLY A 219 7.94 -16.18 -16.43
C GLY A 219 8.89 -15.00 -16.31
N GLU A 220 8.37 -13.83 -15.99
CA GLU A 220 9.10 -12.56 -16.13
C GLU A 220 10.04 -12.24 -14.96
N GLY A 221 9.77 -12.80 -13.78
CA GLY A 221 10.55 -12.52 -12.58
C GLY A 221 9.96 -11.40 -11.73
N MET A 222 10.76 -10.37 -11.41
CA MET A 222 10.23 -9.23 -10.67
C MET A 222 9.24 -8.43 -11.51
N LEU A 223 8.19 -7.99 -10.83
CA LEU A 223 7.11 -7.24 -11.46
C LEU A 223 7.50 -5.78 -11.72
N SER A 224 6.99 -5.23 -12.80
CA SER A 224 6.79 -3.79 -12.93
C SER A 224 5.70 -3.33 -11.95
N VAL A 225 5.78 -2.12 -11.46
CA VAL A 225 4.73 -1.54 -10.62
C VAL A 225 3.36 -1.57 -11.31
N ASN A 226 3.34 -1.37 -12.63
CA ASN A 226 2.12 -1.39 -13.42
C ASN A 226 1.39 -2.74 -13.41
N ASP A 227 2.10 -3.85 -13.17
CA ASP A 227 1.49 -5.19 -13.13
C ASP A 227 0.56 -5.38 -11.92
N VAL A 228 0.72 -4.55 -10.89
CA VAL A 228 -0.09 -4.59 -9.66
C VAL A 228 -1.29 -3.63 -9.72
N ILE A 229 -1.20 -2.59 -10.54
CA ILE A 229 -2.18 -1.49 -10.57
C ILE A 229 -3.59 -1.97 -10.92
N GLY A 230 -3.73 -2.85 -11.91
CA GLY A 230 -5.05 -3.36 -12.32
C GLY A 230 -5.83 -3.99 -11.17
N THR A 231 -5.16 -4.74 -10.31
CA THR A 231 -5.76 -5.33 -9.11
C THR A 231 -6.21 -4.28 -8.11
N ILE A 232 -5.42 -3.23 -7.90
CA ILE A 232 -5.76 -2.13 -6.98
C ILE A 232 -6.98 -1.36 -7.51
N MET A 233 -7.00 -1.00 -8.81
CA MET A 233 -8.13 -0.30 -9.44
C MET A 233 -9.41 -1.15 -9.37
N PHE A 234 -9.34 -2.45 -9.64
CA PHE A 234 -10.46 -3.37 -9.45
C PHE A 234 -11.01 -3.34 -8.01
N LEU A 235 -10.13 -3.44 -7.01
CA LEU A 235 -10.54 -3.47 -5.60
C LEU A 235 -11.13 -2.15 -5.12
N LEU A 236 -10.71 -1.01 -5.69
CA LEU A 236 -11.30 0.30 -5.40
C LEU A 236 -12.67 0.46 -6.06
N SER A 237 -12.88 -0.15 -7.23
CA SER A 237 -14.06 0.06 -8.05
C SER A 237 -15.31 -0.64 -7.52
N PRO A 238 -16.51 -0.22 -7.97
CA PRO A 238 -17.78 -0.89 -7.69
C PRO A 238 -17.82 -2.35 -8.20
N MET A 239 -16.96 -2.75 -9.14
CA MET A 239 -16.89 -4.13 -9.66
C MET A 239 -16.55 -5.13 -8.56
N SER A 240 -15.82 -4.71 -7.53
CA SER A 240 -15.44 -5.55 -6.38
C SER A 240 -16.39 -5.43 -5.17
N ARG A 241 -17.62 -4.95 -5.37
CA ARG A 241 -18.57 -4.65 -4.26
C ARG A 241 -18.83 -5.82 -3.31
N PHE A 242 -18.63 -7.06 -3.76
CA PHE A 242 -18.79 -8.28 -2.96
C PHE A 242 -17.45 -8.93 -2.59
N VAL A 243 -16.33 -8.28 -2.88
CA VAL A 243 -14.98 -8.73 -2.49
C VAL A 243 -14.57 -7.97 -1.24
N THR A 244 -14.47 -8.66 -0.12
CA THR A 244 -14.02 -8.08 1.16
C THR A 244 -13.26 -9.11 1.98
N GLY A 245 -12.25 -8.68 2.72
CA GLY A 245 -11.39 -9.54 3.55
C GLY A 245 -10.43 -10.40 2.75
N GLN A 246 -10.29 -10.16 1.45
CA GLN A 246 -9.45 -10.96 0.58
C GLN A 246 -8.03 -10.38 0.52
N ASN A 247 -7.08 -11.28 0.30
CA ASN A 247 -5.71 -10.95 -0.05
C ASN A 247 -5.45 -11.47 -1.48
N ILE A 248 -5.20 -10.57 -2.42
CA ILE A 248 -4.90 -10.93 -3.79
C ILE A 248 -3.38 -10.90 -3.98
N ILE A 249 -2.82 -12.05 -4.32
CA ILE A 249 -1.39 -12.20 -4.61
C ILE A 249 -1.18 -11.86 -6.10
N VAL A 250 -0.16 -11.06 -6.37
CA VAL A 250 0.28 -10.69 -7.72
C VAL A 250 1.80 -10.85 -7.74
N ASP A 251 2.31 -12.00 -8.22
CA ASP A 251 3.71 -12.38 -8.00
C ASP A 251 4.34 -13.28 -9.07
N ASP A 252 3.69 -13.46 -10.22
CA ASP A 252 4.18 -14.34 -11.30
C ASP A 252 4.48 -15.79 -10.80
N GLY A 253 3.68 -16.26 -9.81
CA GLY A 253 3.80 -17.62 -9.28
C GLY A 253 4.95 -17.83 -8.29
N PHE A 254 5.65 -16.78 -7.86
CA PHE A 254 6.77 -16.90 -6.90
C PHE A 254 6.37 -17.58 -5.58
N SER A 255 5.13 -17.43 -5.13
CA SER A 255 4.64 -17.99 -3.86
C SER A 255 4.09 -19.41 -3.94
N LEU A 256 4.15 -20.04 -5.11
CA LEU A 256 3.68 -21.41 -5.33
C LEU A 256 4.71 -22.47 -4.91
#